data_3975c23fe31f37b892494524ee643df8
#
_entry.id   3975c23fe31f37b892494524ee643df8
#
_cell.length_a   1.000
_cell.length_b   1.000
_cell.length_c   1.000
_cell.angle_alpha   90.00
_cell.angle_beta   90.00
_cell.angle_gamma   90.00
#
_symmetry.space_group_name_H-M   'P 1'
#
loop_
_entity.id
_entity.type
_entity.pdbx_description
1 polymer ?
#
loop_
_entity_poly.entity_id
_entity_poly.type
_entity_poly.pdbx_seq_one_letter_code
_entity_poly.pdbx_strand_id
1 'polypeptide(L)'
;MNIPYGKQTIEEDDIQAVVEVLKSDYLTTGPHVGAFEDKVKNYVGAKYAVAVSNGTAALHAACYAAGIGPGDEVITTPITFAASANCIRYCGGTPVFADVCADTYNINPQDIERKITEKTKAIIPVHFAGQPCDMDAIHEIAKKHNLIVIEDGAHALGAEYKGKKVGTLSDMTTFSFHPVKPVTTGEGGMIVTDNPELYQKLLLFHSHCITRDQSLMKGYEGPWYY
;
A
#
# COMPACT_ATOMS: atom_id res chain seq x y z
N MET A 1 30.15 -10.35 18.74
CA MET A 1 29.69 -9.49 17.63
C MET A 1 28.20 -9.26 17.86
N ASN A 2 27.76 -8.01 17.94
CA ASN A 2 26.33 -7.69 18.09
C ASN A 2 25.77 -7.43 16.67
N ILE A 3 24.87 -8.31 16.19
CA ILE A 3 24.24 -8.17 14.87
C ILE A 3 22.85 -7.60 15.12
N PRO A 4 22.58 -6.32 14.73
CA PRO A 4 21.25 -5.74 14.90
C PRO A 4 20.25 -6.40 13.93
N TYR A 5 18.97 -6.35 14.25
CA TYR A 5 17.87 -6.83 13.39
C TYR A 5 17.87 -6.12 12.04
N GLY A 6 18.15 -4.83 12.03
CA GLY A 6 18.31 -4.01 10.84
C GLY A 6 19.11 -2.76 11.17
N LYS A 7 19.79 -2.21 10.18
CA LYS A 7 20.50 -0.94 10.27
C LYS A 7 20.44 -0.26 8.91
N GLN A 8 19.88 0.93 8.88
CA GLN A 8 19.87 1.78 7.68
C GLN A 8 21.30 2.26 7.35
N THR A 9 21.55 2.48 6.08
CA THR A 9 22.72 3.21 5.58
C THR A 9 22.25 4.60 5.18
N ILE A 10 22.85 5.63 5.76
CA ILE A 10 22.61 7.04 5.42
C ILE A 10 23.95 7.62 4.98
N GLU A 11 24.00 8.14 3.78
CA GLU A 11 25.18 8.74 3.17
C GLU A 11 25.10 10.27 3.19
N GLU A 12 26.18 10.97 2.85
CA GLU A 12 26.23 12.44 2.95
C GLU A 12 25.29 13.13 1.97
N ASP A 13 25.05 12.54 0.80
CA ASP A 13 24.10 13.03 -0.20
C ASP A 13 22.64 12.92 0.28
N ASP A 14 22.30 11.88 1.05
CA ASP A 14 20.99 11.75 1.70
C ASP A 14 20.78 12.90 2.70
N ILE A 15 21.80 13.17 3.53
CA ILE A 15 21.77 14.25 4.52
C ILE A 15 21.62 15.60 3.81
N GLN A 16 22.40 15.83 2.77
CA GLN A 16 22.37 17.08 2.00
C GLN A 16 21.00 17.29 1.33
N ALA A 17 20.39 16.25 0.77
CA ALA A 17 19.05 16.35 0.19
C ALA A 17 17.99 16.77 1.22
N VAL A 18 18.06 16.25 2.45
CA VAL A 18 17.16 16.66 3.54
C VAL A 18 17.41 18.11 3.94
N VAL A 19 18.68 18.53 4.05
CA VAL A 19 19.07 19.92 4.38
C VAL A 19 18.56 20.90 3.31
N GLU A 20 18.61 20.53 2.04
CA GLU A 20 18.08 21.35 0.94
C GLU A 20 16.56 21.55 1.05
N VAL A 21 15.81 20.49 1.36
CA VAL A 21 14.36 20.60 1.60
C VAL A 21 14.08 21.51 2.80
N LEU A 22 14.81 21.34 3.91
CA LEU A 22 14.62 22.18 5.11
C LEU A 22 14.92 23.67 4.87
N LYS A 23 15.76 24.00 3.88
CA LYS A 23 16.08 25.38 3.49
C LYS A 23 15.20 25.92 2.37
N SER A 24 14.37 25.08 1.75
CA SER A 24 13.48 25.46 0.65
C SER A 24 12.24 26.20 1.16
N ASP A 25 11.50 26.82 0.24
CA ASP A 25 10.23 27.48 0.53
C ASP A 25 9.10 26.47 0.85
N TYR A 26 9.31 25.17 0.58
CA TYR A 26 8.31 24.11 0.72
C TYR A 26 8.78 23.04 1.71
N LEU A 27 8.50 23.25 2.99
CA LEU A 27 8.80 22.24 4.02
C LEU A 27 7.83 21.04 3.99
N THR A 28 6.61 21.26 3.51
CA THR A 28 5.57 20.22 3.42
C THR A 28 4.77 20.39 2.13
N THR A 29 4.18 19.33 1.63
CA THR A 29 3.33 19.32 0.41
C THR A 29 3.99 19.96 -0.83
N GLY A 30 5.32 19.99 -0.85
CA GLY A 30 6.11 20.60 -1.91
C GLY A 30 6.45 19.64 -3.06
N PRO A 31 7.23 20.12 -4.04
CA PRO A 31 7.56 19.35 -5.25
C PRO A 31 8.33 18.06 -4.98
N HIS A 32 9.01 17.94 -3.83
CA HIS A 32 9.76 16.74 -3.47
C HIS A 32 8.86 15.53 -3.22
N VAL A 33 7.61 15.73 -2.76
CA VAL A 33 6.64 14.63 -2.60
C VAL A 33 6.31 14.03 -3.96
N GLY A 34 5.91 14.85 -4.93
CA GLY A 34 5.62 14.39 -6.29
C GLY A 34 6.83 13.75 -6.98
N ALA A 35 8.03 14.32 -6.79
CA ALA A 35 9.27 13.74 -7.31
C ALA A 35 9.56 12.35 -6.70
N PHE A 36 9.25 12.13 -5.43
CA PHE A 36 9.38 10.84 -4.78
C PHE A 36 8.35 9.84 -5.31
N GLU A 37 7.09 10.24 -5.45
CA GLU A 37 6.03 9.44 -6.08
C GLU A 37 6.42 9.02 -7.50
N ASP A 38 6.93 9.95 -8.30
CA ASP A 38 7.40 9.68 -9.67
C ASP A 38 8.56 8.68 -9.70
N LYS A 39 9.53 8.81 -8.81
CA LYS A 39 10.65 7.86 -8.72
C LYS A 39 10.19 6.46 -8.37
N VAL A 40 9.31 6.32 -7.36
CA VAL A 40 8.82 5.00 -6.93
C VAL A 40 7.96 4.36 -8.02
N LYS A 41 6.96 5.07 -8.58
CA LYS A 41 6.12 4.50 -9.64
C LYS A 41 6.92 4.09 -10.87
N ASN A 42 7.90 4.91 -11.29
CA ASN A 42 8.75 4.59 -12.43
C ASN A 42 9.66 3.39 -12.14
N TYR A 43 10.16 3.26 -10.90
CA TYR A 43 11.00 2.14 -10.50
C TYR A 43 10.23 0.82 -10.54
N VAL A 44 9.00 0.79 -10.04
CA VAL A 44 8.16 -0.43 -10.06
C VAL A 44 7.41 -0.63 -11.37
N GLY A 45 7.25 0.42 -12.18
CA GLY A 45 6.54 0.38 -13.46
C GLY A 45 5.04 0.66 -13.35
N ALA A 46 4.56 1.23 -12.24
CA ALA A 46 3.16 1.59 -12.02
C ALA A 46 2.81 2.94 -12.69
N LYS A 47 1.51 3.18 -12.95
CA LYS A 47 1.03 4.45 -13.54
C LYS A 47 0.89 5.55 -12.50
N TYR A 48 0.47 5.21 -11.29
CA TYR A 48 0.14 6.16 -10.22
C TYR A 48 0.80 5.76 -8.91
N ALA A 49 1.16 6.76 -8.12
CA ALA A 49 1.66 6.59 -6.77
C ALA A 49 1.10 7.69 -5.87
N VAL A 50 0.88 7.37 -4.60
CA VAL A 50 0.46 8.34 -3.56
C VAL A 50 1.32 8.11 -2.32
N ALA A 51 2.09 9.12 -1.94
CA ALA A 51 2.91 9.11 -0.73
C ALA A 51 2.06 9.40 0.51
N VAL A 52 2.34 8.69 1.59
CA VAL A 52 1.68 8.85 2.89
C VAL A 52 2.69 8.74 4.03
N SER A 53 2.25 9.04 5.25
CA SER A 53 3.13 9.16 6.42
C SER A 53 3.84 7.86 6.84
N ASN A 54 3.29 6.70 6.54
CA ASN A 54 3.87 5.38 6.86
C ASN A 54 3.13 4.24 6.15
N GLY A 55 3.67 3.02 6.20
CA GLY A 55 3.05 1.84 5.58
C GLY A 55 1.67 1.51 6.15
N THR A 56 1.41 1.78 7.42
CA THR A 56 0.07 1.58 8.03
C THR A 56 -0.96 2.51 7.40
N ALA A 57 -0.60 3.79 7.19
CA ALA A 57 -1.45 4.75 6.48
C ALA A 57 -1.67 4.33 5.02
N ALA A 58 -0.65 3.74 4.37
CA ALA A 58 -0.79 3.21 3.02
C ALA A 58 -1.83 2.07 2.95
N LEU A 59 -1.75 1.10 3.85
CA LEU A 59 -2.72 0.00 3.95
C LEU A 59 -4.13 0.51 4.26
N HIS A 60 -4.27 1.48 5.19
CA HIS A 60 -5.57 2.09 5.51
C HIS A 60 -6.17 2.80 4.29
N ALA A 61 -5.38 3.63 3.61
CA ALA A 61 -5.83 4.32 2.39
C ALA A 61 -6.25 3.33 1.29
N ALA A 62 -5.50 2.23 1.10
CA ALA A 62 -5.83 1.19 0.13
C ALA A 62 -7.14 0.48 0.47
N CYS A 63 -7.38 0.12 1.75
CA CYS A 63 -8.65 -0.43 2.20
C CYS A 63 -9.82 0.54 1.96
N TYR A 64 -9.63 1.82 2.27
CA TYR A 64 -10.64 2.85 2.00
C TYR A 64 -10.93 2.97 0.50
N ALA A 65 -9.90 3.05 -0.35
CA ALA A 65 -10.06 3.16 -1.80
C ALA A 65 -10.75 1.93 -2.40
N ALA A 66 -10.52 0.74 -1.85
CA ALA A 66 -11.22 -0.50 -2.18
C ALA A 66 -12.69 -0.50 -1.72
N GLY A 67 -13.11 0.51 -0.94
CA GLY A 67 -14.47 0.67 -0.43
C GLY A 67 -14.80 -0.35 0.67
N ILE A 68 -13.82 -0.79 1.46
CA ILE A 68 -14.05 -1.63 2.63
C ILE A 68 -14.82 -0.87 3.69
N GLY A 69 -15.83 -1.50 4.26
CA GLY A 69 -16.70 -0.90 5.28
C GLY A 69 -17.34 -1.92 6.22
N PRO A 70 -18.26 -1.47 7.10
CA PRO A 70 -18.97 -2.34 8.01
C PRO A 70 -19.75 -3.45 7.26
N GLY A 71 -19.56 -4.68 7.69
CA GLY A 71 -20.16 -5.87 7.08
C GLY A 71 -19.26 -6.57 6.07
N ASP A 72 -18.23 -5.90 5.55
CA ASP A 72 -17.26 -6.52 4.63
C ASP A 72 -16.24 -7.37 5.37
N GLU A 73 -15.80 -8.44 4.75
CA GLU A 73 -14.70 -9.30 5.18
C GLU A 73 -13.51 -9.13 4.23
N VAL A 74 -12.31 -9.11 4.80
CA VAL A 74 -11.06 -9.07 4.02
C VAL A 74 -10.13 -10.16 4.52
N ILE A 75 -9.67 -11.00 3.59
CA ILE A 75 -8.78 -12.12 3.91
C ILE A 75 -7.34 -11.64 3.94
N THR A 76 -6.62 -11.96 5.01
CA THR A 76 -5.19 -11.71 5.17
C THR A 76 -4.52 -12.86 5.92
N THR A 77 -3.23 -12.74 6.23
CA THR A 77 -2.45 -13.77 6.93
C THR A 77 -2.24 -13.43 8.41
N PRO A 78 -2.14 -14.43 9.32
CA PRO A 78 -1.79 -14.19 10.72
C PRO A 78 -0.28 -13.91 10.94
N ILE A 79 0.59 -14.29 10.00
CA ILE A 79 2.03 -14.01 10.09
C ILE A 79 2.35 -12.73 9.35
N THR A 80 2.19 -11.61 10.04
CA THR A 80 2.41 -10.26 9.50
C THR A 80 2.54 -9.24 10.61
N PHE A 81 2.90 -8.01 10.26
CA PHE A 81 2.74 -6.88 11.15
C PHE A 81 1.24 -6.55 11.31
N ALA A 82 0.83 -6.18 12.53
CA ALA A 82 -0.59 -5.97 12.86
C ALA A 82 -1.34 -4.99 11.91
N ALA A 83 -0.63 -4.13 11.20
CA ALA A 83 -1.22 -3.17 10.27
C ALA A 83 -2.02 -3.83 9.15
N SER A 84 -1.61 -4.99 8.64
CA SER A 84 -2.32 -5.70 7.56
C SER A 84 -3.72 -6.16 7.98
N ALA A 85 -3.97 -6.37 9.26
CA ALA A 85 -5.30 -6.68 9.81
C ALA A 85 -6.00 -5.41 10.34
N ASN A 86 -5.24 -4.50 10.97
CA ASN A 86 -5.81 -3.31 11.58
C ASN A 86 -6.37 -2.33 10.55
N CYS A 87 -5.76 -2.22 9.36
CA CYS A 87 -6.26 -1.36 8.29
C CYS A 87 -7.70 -1.72 7.87
N ILE A 88 -8.06 -3.00 7.92
CA ILE A 88 -9.42 -3.50 7.68
C ILE A 88 -10.36 -2.99 8.77
N ARG A 89 -9.91 -3.10 10.04
CA ARG A 89 -10.67 -2.62 11.21
C ARG A 89 -10.88 -1.12 11.20
N TYR A 90 -9.90 -0.34 10.75
CA TYR A 90 -10.01 1.12 10.63
C TYR A 90 -11.12 1.54 9.68
N CYS A 91 -11.39 0.74 8.64
CA CYS A 91 -12.50 0.95 7.72
C CYS A 91 -13.83 0.34 8.22
N GLY A 92 -13.85 -0.33 9.37
CA GLY A 92 -15.04 -1.00 9.92
C GLY A 92 -15.25 -2.43 9.42
N GLY A 93 -14.38 -2.94 8.55
CA GLY A 93 -14.40 -4.31 8.04
C GLY A 93 -13.94 -5.35 9.07
N THR A 94 -14.07 -6.62 8.73
CA THR A 94 -13.66 -7.77 9.55
C THR A 94 -12.49 -8.48 8.90
N PRO A 95 -11.31 -8.57 9.54
CA PRO A 95 -10.21 -9.39 9.04
C PRO A 95 -10.54 -10.87 9.22
N VAL A 96 -10.31 -11.65 8.16
CA VAL A 96 -10.41 -13.11 8.15
C VAL A 96 -9.00 -13.65 7.90
N PHE A 97 -8.52 -14.54 8.75
CA PHE A 97 -7.16 -15.05 8.62
C PHE A 97 -7.16 -16.38 7.85
N ALA A 98 -6.42 -16.40 6.74
CA ALA A 98 -6.02 -17.60 6.05
C ALA A 98 -4.62 -18.04 6.50
N ASP A 99 -4.41 -19.33 6.66
CA ASP A 99 -3.14 -19.90 7.11
C ASP A 99 -2.04 -19.68 6.08
N VAL A 100 -0.81 -19.98 6.44
CA VAL A 100 0.38 -19.82 5.59
C VAL A 100 0.86 -21.16 5.04
N CYS A 101 1.61 -21.11 3.95
CA CYS A 101 2.37 -22.24 3.45
C CYS A 101 3.57 -22.50 4.38
N ALA A 102 3.82 -23.76 4.73
CA ALA A 102 4.84 -24.13 5.70
C ALA A 102 6.28 -23.86 5.23
N ASP A 103 6.49 -23.79 3.94
CA ASP A 103 7.79 -23.58 3.29
C ASP A 103 8.12 -22.11 3.05
N THR A 104 7.12 -21.27 2.73
CA THR A 104 7.32 -19.87 2.36
C THR A 104 6.88 -18.87 3.42
N TYR A 105 6.03 -19.31 4.36
CA TYR A 105 5.31 -18.43 5.32
C TYR A 105 4.42 -17.38 4.67
N ASN A 106 4.26 -17.41 3.36
CA ASN A 106 3.29 -16.62 2.63
C ASN A 106 1.90 -17.22 2.75
N ILE A 107 0.86 -16.38 2.58
CA ILE A 107 -0.54 -16.80 2.66
C ILE A 107 -0.82 -18.00 1.74
N ASN A 108 -1.54 -18.99 2.23
CA ASN A 108 -1.88 -20.20 1.49
C ASN A 108 -3.12 -19.98 0.60
N PRO A 109 -2.99 -20.06 -0.74
CA PRO A 109 -4.12 -19.84 -1.65
C PRO A 109 -5.29 -20.82 -1.43
N GLN A 110 -5.03 -22.08 -1.07
CA GLN A 110 -6.08 -23.06 -0.81
C GLN A 110 -6.86 -22.70 0.46
N ASP A 111 -6.22 -22.04 1.45
CA ASP A 111 -6.91 -21.59 2.64
C ASP A 111 -7.68 -20.28 2.39
N ILE A 112 -7.16 -19.40 1.51
CA ILE A 112 -7.94 -18.26 1.01
C ILE A 112 -9.27 -18.73 0.44
N GLU A 113 -9.26 -19.68 -0.51
CA GLU A 113 -10.46 -20.21 -1.17
C GLU A 113 -11.47 -20.76 -0.16
N ARG A 114 -11.00 -21.47 0.87
CA ARG A 114 -11.86 -22.04 1.94
C ARG A 114 -12.51 -20.99 2.85
N LYS A 115 -11.88 -19.79 2.96
CA LYS A 115 -12.33 -18.71 3.84
C LYS A 115 -13.26 -17.70 3.16
N ILE A 116 -13.45 -17.78 1.85
CA ILE A 116 -14.32 -16.88 1.11
C ILE A 116 -15.78 -17.09 1.52
N THR A 117 -16.45 -15.98 1.77
CA THR A 117 -17.89 -15.89 2.02
C THR A 117 -18.52 -14.86 1.08
N GLU A 118 -19.83 -14.71 1.13
CA GLU A 118 -20.55 -13.65 0.39
C GLU A 118 -20.18 -12.23 0.85
N LYS A 119 -19.57 -12.10 2.03
CA LYS A 119 -19.09 -10.83 2.60
C LYS A 119 -17.64 -10.50 2.20
N THR A 120 -16.92 -11.45 1.65
CA THR A 120 -15.51 -11.25 1.27
C THR A 120 -15.42 -10.26 0.13
N LYS A 121 -14.64 -9.20 0.30
CA LYS A 121 -14.49 -8.11 -0.66
C LYS A 121 -13.08 -7.96 -1.20
N ALA A 122 -12.08 -8.30 -0.41
CA ALA A 122 -10.69 -8.17 -0.80
C ALA A 122 -9.80 -9.25 -0.17
N ILE A 123 -8.60 -9.39 -0.75
CA ILE A 123 -7.51 -10.19 -0.21
C ILE A 123 -6.32 -9.24 0.01
N ILE A 124 -5.67 -9.33 1.19
CA ILE A 124 -4.41 -8.64 1.48
C ILE A 124 -3.32 -9.68 1.65
N PRO A 125 -2.67 -10.14 0.56
CA PRO A 125 -1.47 -10.96 0.66
C PRO A 125 -0.31 -10.13 1.17
N VAL A 126 0.52 -10.73 2.05
CA VAL A 126 1.72 -10.10 2.60
C VAL A 126 2.94 -10.80 2.00
N HIS A 127 3.81 -10.06 1.35
CA HIS A 127 5.07 -10.59 0.81
C HIS A 127 6.09 -10.74 1.94
N PHE A 128 5.99 -11.87 2.66
CA PHE A 128 6.75 -12.10 3.87
C PHE A 128 8.26 -12.03 3.61
N ALA A 129 8.96 -11.22 4.39
CA ALA A 129 10.39 -10.95 4.26
C ALA A 129 10.85 -10.53 2.84
N GLY A 130 9.94 -10.00 2.03
CA GLY A 130 10.21 -9.56 0.66
C GLY A 130 10.01 -10.66 -0.40
N GLN A 131 9.67 -11.88 0.00
CA GLN A 131 9.35 -12.95 -0.96
C GLN A 131 7.91 -12.79 -1.46
N PRO A 132 7.67 -12.61 -2.77
CA PRO A 132 6.32 -12.54 -3.31
C PRO A 132 5.49 -13.79 -3.02
N CYS A 133 4.21 -13.59 -2.75
CA CYS A 133 3.22 -14.67 -2.65
C CYS A 133 3.03 -15.36 -4.01
N ASP A 134 2.34 -16.49 -4.04
CA ASP A 134 1.87 -17.10 -5.30
C ASP A 134 0.73 -16.25 -5.89
N MET A 135 1.15 -15.19 -6.61
CA MET A 135 0.21 -14.19 -7.13
C MET A 135 -0.68 -14.75 -8.23
N ASP A 136 -0.23 -15.74 -9.00
CA ASP A 136 -1.07 -16.36 -10.02
C ASP A 136 -2.27 -17.07 -9.39
N ALA A 137 -2.04 -17.90 -8.37
CA ALA A 137 -3.10 -18.58 -7.65
C ALA A 137 -4.04 -17.60 -6.93
N ILE A 138 -3.49 -16.54 -6.32
CA ILE A 138 -4.30 -15.50 -5.67
C ILE A 138 -5.17 -14.75 -6.68
N HIS A 139 -4.63 -14.39 -7.84
CA HIS A 139 -5.39 -13.70 -8.89
C HIS A 139 -6.46 -14.59 -9.52
N GLU A 140 -6.22 -15.89 -9.68
CA GLU A 140 -7.25 -16.83 -10.11
C GLU A 140 -8.46 -16.84 -9.15
N ILE A 141 -8.18 -16.92 -7.85
CA ILE A 141 -9.20 -16.87 -6.80
C ILE A 141 -9.92 -15.50 -6.81
N ALA A 142 -9.16 -14.41 -6.81
CA ALA A 142 -9.73 -13.06 -6.82
C ALA A 142 -10.65 -12.83 -8.03
N LYS A 143 -10.23 -13.24 -9.22
CA LYS A 143 -11.03 -13.15 -10.43
C LYS A 143 -12.31 -13.99 -10.36
N LYS A 144 -12.22 -15.22 -9.86
CA LYS A 144 -13.36 -16.12 -9.72
C LYS A 144 -14.44 -15.54 -8.79
N HIS A 145 -14.04 -14.85 -7.74
CA HIS A 145 -14.91 -14.30 -6.70
C HIS A 145 -15.11 -12.79 -6.79
N ASN A 146 -14.57 -12.13 -7.83
CA ASN A 146 -14.63 -10.68 -8.03
C ASN A 146 -14.09 -9.87 -6.83
N LEU A 147 -12.92 -10.28 -6.31
CA LEU A 147 -12.28 -9.68 -5.16
C LEU A 147 -11.17 -8.71 -5.59
N ILE A 148 -10.97 -7.65 -4.81
CA ILE A 148 -9.85 -6.73 -4.95
C ILE A 148 -8.62 -7.33 -4.27
N VAL A 149 -7.43 -7.17 -4.89
CA VAL A 149 -6.17 -7.61 -4.31
C VAL A 149 -5.33 -6.39 -3.93
N ILE A 150 -4.99 -6.27 -2.64
CA ILE A 150 -4.13 -5.22 -2.08
C ILE A 150 -2.86 -5.89 -1.56
N GLU A 151 -1.74 -5.74 -2.26
CA GLU A 151 -0.48 -6.31 -1.82
C GLU A 151 0.12 -5.51 -0.66
N ASP A 152 0.36 -6.17 0.48
CA ASP A 152 1.25 -5.64 1.50
C ASP A 152 2.69 -5.95 1.08
N GLY A 153 3.28 -5.01 0.36
CA GLY A 153 4.65 -5.03 -0.13
C GLY A 153 5.65 -4.31 0.77
N ALA A 154 5.32 -4.12 2.06
CA ALA A 154 6.17 -3.36 2.99
C ALA A 154 7.62 -3.84 3.07
N HIS A 155 7.93 -5.09 2.69
CA HIS A 155 9.26 -5.67 2.63
C HIS A 155 9.75 -5.92 1.20
N ALA A 156 8.91 -5.66 0.19
CA ALA A 156 9.09 -6.22 -1.15
C ALA A 156 9.43 -5.17 -2.24
N LEU A 157 9.81 -3.95 -1.85
CA LEU A 157 10.28 -2.97 -2.83
C LEU A 157 11.56 -3.50 -3.50
N GLY A 158 11.51 -3.69 -4.81
CA GLY A 158 12.58 -4.29 -5.61
C GLY A 158 12.45 -5.79 -5.84
N ALA A 159 11.56 -6.48 -5.14
CA ALA A 159 11.26 -7.88 -5.42
C ALA A 159 10.53 -8.06 -6.76
N GLU A 160 10.67 -9.25 -7.35
CA GLU A 160 10.05 -9.60 -8.62
C GLU A 160 9.31 -10.94 -8.53
N TYR A 161 8.14 -11.01 -9.12
CA TYR A 161 7.39 -12.24 -9.34
C TYR A 161 7.34 -12.53 -10.85
N LYS A 162 7.98 -13.63 -11.27
CA LYS A 162 8.04 -14.05 -12.68
C LYS A 162 8.49 -12.94 -13.66
N GLY A 163 9.51 -12.16 -13.23
CA GLY A 163 10.07 -11.07 -14.02
C GLY A 163 9.28 -9.77 -14.03
N LYS A 164 8.22 -9.66 -13.22
CA LYS A 164 7.48 -8.42 -12.99
C LYS A 164 7.73 -7.92 -11.57
N LYS A 165 8.00 -6.63 -11.42
CA LYS A 165 8.21 -6.02 -10.10
C LYS A 165 6.95 -6.02 -9.27
N VAL A 166 7.09 -6.29 -7.98
CA VAL A 166 6.06 -5.99 -6.97
C VAL A 166 5.75 -4.50 -7.04
N GLY A 167 4.46 -4.18 -7.15
CA GLY A 167 3.96 -2.83 -7.42
C GLY A 167 3.09 -2.73 -8.66
N THR A 168 3.10 -3.75 -9.53
CA THR A 168 2.30 -3.81 -10.77
C THR A 168 1.58 -5.14 -10.94
N LEU A 169 1.51 -5.94 -9.90
CA LEU A 169 0.93 -7.29 -9.98
C LEU A 169 -0.58 -7.29 -9.74
N SER A 170 -1.09 -6.36 -8.93
CA SER A 170 -2.47 -6.36 -8.43
C SER A 170 -3.15 -5.00 -8.55
N ASP A 171 -4.35 -4.85 -7.98
CA ASP A 171 -5.11 -3.59 -8.02
C ASP A 171 -4.37 -2.45 -7.31
N MET A 172 -3.78 -2.74 -6.16
CA MET A 172 -2.95 -1.80 -5.39
C MET A 172 -1.81 -2.56 -4.71
N THR A 173 -0.66 -1.89 -4.57
CA THR A 173 0.45 -2.36 -3.73
C THR A 173 0.86 -1.27 -2.76
N THR A 174 1.10 -1.63 -1.51
CA THR A 174 1.55 -0.71 -0.46
C THR A 174 2.99 -0.98 -0.09
N PHE A 175 3.77 0.09 0.10
CA PHE A 175 5.16 0.03 0.55
C PHE A 175 5.35 0.81 1.85
N SER A 176 6.38 0.44 2.60
CA SER A 176 6.80 1.12 3.82
C SER A 176 8.24 1.59 3.69
N PHE A 177 8.52 2.79 4.19
CA PHE A 177 9.86 3.39 4.24
C PHE A 177 10.33 3.61 5.69
N HIS A 178 9.83 2.78 6.64
CA HIS A 178 10.35 2.72 8.00
C HIS A 178 11.83 2.27 7.99
N PRO A 179 12.68 2.64 8.96
CA PRO A 179 14.13 2.34 8.95
C PRO A 179 14.54 0.90 8.76
N VAL A 180 13.68 -0.08 9.11
CA VAL A 180 13.97 -1.51 8.93
C VAL A 180 13.60 -2.07 7.55
N LYS A 181 13.09 -1.22 6.64
CA LYS A 181 12.67 -1.63 5.29
C LYS A 181 13.82 -1.51 4.27
N PRO A 182 13.66 -2.07 3.05
CA PRO A 182 14.71 -2.03 2.03
C PRO A 182 15.23 -0.61 1.71
N VAL A 183 14.34 0.38 1.76
CA VAL A 183 14.64 1.80 1.63
C VAL A 183 13.94 2.54 2.76
N THR A 184 14.56 3.59 3.29
CA THR A 184 13.97 4.38 4.37
C THR A 184 13.91 5.87 4.04
N THR A 185 12.86 6.53 4.55
CA THR A 185 12.71 7.98 4.61
C THR A 185 12.57 8.47 6.07
N GLY A 186 13.06 7.67 7.03
CA GLY A 186 12.77 7.82 8.45
C GLY A 186 11.38 7.27 8.78
N GLU A 187 10.35 7.92 8.34
CA GLU A 187 8.97 7.44 8.25
C GLU A 187 8.44 7.72 6.85
N GLY A 188 7.61 6.84 6.32
CA GLY A 188 6.99 7.00 5.02
C GLY A 188 6.24 5.75 4.56
N GLY A 189 5.31 5.95 3.65
CA GLY A 189 4.58 4.90 2.95
C GLY A 189 4.23 5.32 1.54
N MET A 190 3.86 4.37 0.71
CA MET A 190 3.42 4.61 -0.66
C MET A 190 2.34 3.61 -1.03
N ILE A 191 1.36 4.07 -1.79
CA ILE A 191 0.45 3.18 -2.51
C ILE A 191 0.69 3.38 -4.00
N VAL A 192 0.82 2.31 -4.74
CA VAL A 192 0.90 2.34 -6.20
C VAL A 192 -0.26 1.57 -6.81
N THR A 193 -0.71 2.02 -7.98
CA THR A 193 -1.82 1.40 -8.73
C THR A 193 -1.76 1.78 -10.21
N ASP A 194 -2.35 0.95 -11.07
CA ASP A 194 -2.59 1.27 -12.47
C ASP A 194 -4.03 1.75 -12.74
N ASN A 195 -4.89 1.69 -11.70
CA ASN A 195 -6.30 2.01 -11.81
C ASN A 195 -6.54 3.50 -11.47
N PRO A 196 -7.02 4.32 -12.44
CA PRO A 196 -7.25 5.75 -12.22
C PRO A 196 -8.37 6.04 -11.21
N GLU A 197 -9.38 5.16 -11.06
CA GLU A 197 -10.46 5.37 -10.10
C GLU A 197 -9.98 5.16 -8.67
N LEU A 198 -9.16 4.12 -8.44
CA LEU A 198 -8.51 3.89 -7.15
C LEU A 198 -7.57 5.04 -6.81
N TYR A 199 -6.78 5.50 -7.78
CA TYR A 199 -5.89 6.65 -7.60
C TYR A 199 -6.65 7.91 -7.15
N GLN A 200 -7.78 8.24 -7.77
CA GLN A 200 -8.58 9.40 -7.36
C GLN A 200 -9.11 9.27 -5.92
N LYS A 201 -9.56 8.07 -5.52
CA LYS A 201 -9.99 7.80 -4.14
C LYS A 201 -8.83 7.94 -3.14
N LEU A 202 -7.63 7.48 -3.51
CA LEU A 202 -6.42 7.63 -2.69
C LEU A 202 -6.05 9.10 -2.51
N LEU A 203 -6.10 9.91 -3.57
CA LEU A 203 -5.84 11.35 -3.50
C LEU A 203 -6.83 12.07 -2.58
N LEU A 204 -8.12 11.75 -2.68
CA LEU A 204 -9.13 12.33 -1.79
C LEU A 204 -8.89 11.92 -0.33
N PHE A 205 -8.64 10.65 -0.06
CA PHE A 205 -8.37 10.15 1.29
C PHE A 205 -7.14 10.83 1.91
N HIS A 206 -6.04 10.87 1.17
CA HIS A 206 -4.78 11.47 1.59
C HIS A 206 -4.90 12.98 1.89
N SER A 207 -5.83 13.69 1.22
CA SER A 207 -6.04 15.14 1.32
C SER A 207 -7.29 15.52 2.12
N HIS A 208 -7.69 14.73 3.12
CA HIS A 208 -8.89 14.97 3.97
C HIS A 208 -10.20 14.99 3.18
N CYS A 209 -10.26 14.38 2.00
CA CYS A 209 -11.36 14.49 1.04
C CYS A 209 -11.61 15.92 0.54
N ILE A 210 -10.62 16.80 0.66
CA ILE A 210 -10.67 18.18 0.15
C ILE A 210 -10.19 18.18 -1.29
N THR A 211 -10.98 18.80 -2.19
CA THR A 211 -10.60 18.98 -3.60
C THR A 211 -10.99 20.36 -4.08
N ARG A 212 -10.21 20.91 -5.01
CA ARG A 212 -10.57 22.13 -5.77
C ARG A 212 -11.09 21.81 -7.17
N ASP A 213 -11.12 20.53 -7.53
CA ASP A 213 -11.69 20.08 -8.79
C ASP A 213 -13.21 20.04 -8.67
N GLN A 214 -13.87 21.00 -9.31
CA GLN A 214 -15.32 21.15 -9.29
C GLN A 214 -16.05 19.91 -9.86
N SER A 215 -15.43 19.16 -10.75
CA SER A 215 -16.03 17.94 -11.34
C SER A 215 -16.21 16.82 -10.32
N LEU A 216 -15.45 16.85 -9.21
CA LEU A 216 -15.52 15.89 -8.12
C LEU A 216 -16.46 16.33 -6.99
N MET A 217 -17.00 17.55 -7.04
CA MET A 217 -17.89 18.10 -6.00
C MET A 217 -19.35 17.75 -6.32
N LYS A 218 -20.13 17.41 -5.29
CA LYS A 218 -21.58 17.19 -5.42
C LYS A 218 -22.40 18.48 -5.61
N GLY A 219 -21.78 19.61 -5.42
CA GLY A 219 -22.33 20.95 -5.61
C GLY A 219 -21.19 21.94 -5.57
N TYR A 220 -21.39 23.12 -6.09
CA TYR A 220 -20.42 24.21 -6.02
C TYR A 220 -21.15 25.51 -5.72
N GLU A 221 -20.92 26.04 -4.53
CA GLU A 221 -21.61 27.26 -4.07
C GLU A 221 -20.70 28.50 -4.10
N GLY A 222 -19.41 28.34 -4.37
CA GLY A 222 -18.45 29.43 -4.46
C GLY A 222 -17.01 29.03 -4.19
N PRO A 223 -16.05 29.96 -4.24
CA PRO A 223 -14.61 29.68 -4.10
C PRO A 223 -14.18 29.06 -2.75
N TRP A 224 -15.03 29.14 -1.74
CA TRP A 224 -14.84 28.54 -0.43
C TRP A 224 -15.30 27.09 -0.32
N TYR A 225 -15.98 26.57 -1.34
CA TYR A 225 -16.48 25.20 -1.37
C TYR A 225 -15.34 24.25 -1.80
N TYR A 226 -15.08 23.19 -1.02
CA TYR A 226 -14.03 22.20 -1.30
C TYR A 226 -14.33 20.86 -0.65
#